data_fb368616c9f764bd71d169a49eda6524
#
_entry.id   fb368616c9f764bd71d169a49eda6524
#
_cell.length_a   1.000
_cell.length_b   1.000
_cell.length_c   1.000
_cell.angle_alpha   90.00
_cell.angle_beta   90.00
_cell.angle_gamma   90.00
#
_symmetry.space_group_name_H-M   'P 1'
#
loop_
_entity.id
_entity.type
_entity.pdbx_description
1 polymer ?
#
loop_
_entity_poly.entity_id
_entity_poly.type
_entity_poly.pdbx_seq_one_letter_code
_entity_poly.pdbx_strand_id
1 'polypeptide(L)'
;MRDAFSALRPGGRLVVIGYSDQEVALNAGRVMYREMEIRGSLGCRPVDYPRVIELARAGRIEVASLVTARYSLDEINAGLDTLRAGRGIRSVVVMA
;
A
#
# COMPACT_ATOMS: atom_id res chain seq x y z
N MET A 1 -3.84 5.30 10.54
CA MET A 1 -5.27 4.91 10.51
C MET A 1 -6.15 5.84 11.35
N ARG A 2 -5.82 6.12 12.64
CA ARG A 2 -6.62 7.02 13.50
C ARG A 2 -6.83 8.40 12.89
N ASP A 3 -5.79 9.02 12.36
CA ASP A 3 -5.86 10.36 11.76
C ASP A 3 -6.76 10.38 10.52
N ALA A 4 -6.63 9.36 9.65
CA ALA A 4 -7.49 9.21 8.49
C ALA A 4 -8.97 9.04 8.89
N PHE A 5 -9.24 8.23 9.94
CA PHE A 5 -10.59 8.10 10.48
C PHE A 5 -11.12 9.42 11.06
N SER A 6 -10.27 10.18 11.75
CA SER A 6 -10.64 11.46 12.35
C SER A 6 -10.96 12.53 11.30
N ALA A 7 -10.32 12.49 10.14
CA ALA A 7 -10.50 13.42 9.04
C ALA A 7 -11.76 13.16 8.20
N LEU A 8 -12.46 12.02 8.40
CA LEU A 8 -13.63 11.70 7.62
C LEU A 8 -14.81 12.65 7.91
N ARG A 9 -15.41 13.14 6.84
CA ARG A 9 -16.71 13.82 6.90
C ARG A 9 -17.85 12.83 7.22
N PRO A 10 -19.04 13.29 7.63
CA PRO A 10 -20.24 12.45 7.67
C PRO A 10 -20.50 11.77 6.31
N GLY A 11 -20.93 10.50 6.33
CA GLY A 11 -21.09 9.66 5.13
C GLY A 11 -19.76 9.28 4.46
N GLY A 12 -18.62 9.55 5.10
CA GLY A 12 -17.29 9.27 4.54
C GLY A 12 -16.92 7.81 4.61
N ARG A 13 -16.03 7.37 3.70
CA ARG A 13 -15.52 6.00 3.64
C ARG A 13 -14.02 5.96 3.94
N LEU A 14 -13.62 5.14 4.89
CA LEU A 14 -12.24 4.76 5.14
C LEU A 14 -11.93 3.47 4.41
N VAL A 15 -10.96 3.51 3.48
CA VAL A 15 -10.47 2.30 2.82
C VAL A 15 -9.12 1.92 3.41
N VAL A 16 -9.02 0.71 3.96
CA VAL A 16 -7.80 0.15 4.53
C VAL A 16 -7.13 -0.72 3.46
N ILE A 17 -5.96 -0.30 2.99
CA ILE A 17 -5.22 -0.95 1.91
C ILE A 17 -4.03 -1.75 2.45
N GLY A 18 -3.23 -1.13 3.35
CA GLY A 18 -2.13 -1.80 4.03
C GLY A 18 -2.62 -2.62 5.23
N TYR A 19 -1.82 -3.59 5.65
CA TYR A 19 -2.10 -4.38 6.85
C TYR A 19 -0.93 -4.35 7.82
N SER A 20 -1.25 -4.57 9.08
CA SER A 20 -0.34 -4.66 10.21
C SER A 20 -0.96 -5.64 11.22
N ASP A 21 -0.14 -6.25 12.02
CA ASP A 21 -0.55 -7.05 13.18
C ASP A 21 -1.03 -6.19 14.36
N GLN A 22 -0.84 -4.87 14.25
CA GLN A 22 -1.24 -3.93 15.29
C GLN A 22 -2.74 -3.62 15.24
N GLU A 23 -3.41 -3.81 16.38
CA GLU A 23 -4.81 -3.43 16.54
C GLU A 23 -4.99 -1.91 16.59
N VAL A 24 -6.03 -1.41 15.96
CA VAL A 24 -6.40 0.00 15.99
C VAL A 24 -7.83 0.14 16.49
N ALA A 25 -7.97 0.70 17.69
CA ALA A 25 -9.28 1.02 18.25
C ALA A 25 -9.91 2.21 17.51
N LEU A 26 -11.16 2.04 17.07
CA LEU A 26 -11.97 3.06 16.44
C LEU A 26 -13.28 3.25 17.22
N ASN A 27 -13.78 4.49 17.26
CA ASN A 27 -15.03 4.79 17.95
C ASN A 27 -16.23 4.34 17.10
N ALA A 28 -16.85 3.22 17.47
CA ALA A 28 -18.00 2.65 16.79
C ALA A 28 -19.23 3.59 16.84
N GLY A 29 -19.44 4.31 17.96
CA GLY A 29 -20.50 5.30 18.09
C GLY A 29 -20.37 6.41 17.06
N ARG A 30 -19.14 6.85 16.76
CA ARG A 30 -18.89 7.84 15.72
C ARG A 30 -19.17 7.27 14.31
N VAL A 31 -18.85 6.00 14.06
CA VAL A 31 -19.19 5.33 12.79
C VAL A 31 -20.71 5.37 12.58
N MET A 32 -21.47 4.94 13.58
CA MET A 32 -22.94 4.93 13.55
C MET A 32 -23.52 6.34 13.40
N TYR A 33 -23.13 7.25 14.29
CA TYR A 33 -23.71 8.61 14.33
C TYR A 33 -23.46 9.43 13.06
N ARG A 34 -22.30 9.19 12.40
CA ARG A 34 -21.92 9.89 11.18
C ARG A 34 -22.14 9.09 9.90
N GLU A 35 -22.81 7.94 9.98
CA GLU A 35 -23.10 7.07 8.83
C GLU A 35 -21.83 6.74 8.01
N MET A 36 -20.72 6.46 8.69
CA MET A 36 -19.42 6.23 8.07
C MET A 36 -19.25 4.78 7.63
N GLU A 37 -18.47 4.55 6.59
CA GLU A 37 -18.07 3.21 6.15
C GLU A 37 -16.59 2.94 6.44
N ILE A 38 -16.29 1.69 6.81
CA ILE A 38 -14.91 1.17 6.88
C ILE A 38 -14.84 -0.05 5.97
N ARG A 39 -13.91 -0.02 5.00
CA ARG A 39 -13.78 -1.05 3.99
C ARG A 39 -12.34 -1.49 3.82
N GLY A 40 -12.11 -2.79 3.66
CA GLY A 40 -10.81 -3.32 3.26
C GLY A 40 -10.64 -3.31 1.74
N SER A 41 -9.38 -3.29 1.29
CA SER A 41 -9.00 -3.49 -0.10
C SER A 41 -7.74 -4.34 -0.14
N LEU A 42 -7.80 -5.49 -0.78
CA LEU A 42 -6.68 -6.42 -0.88
C LEU A 42 -6.24 -6.54 -2.34
N GLY A 43 -4.96 -6.23 -2.57
CA GLY A 43 -4.27 -6.44 -3.84
C GLY A 43 -5.00 -5.87 -5.05
N CYS A 44 -4.87 -6.57 -6.17
CA CYS A 44 -5.69 -6.35 -7.35
C CYS A 44 -6.21 -7.70 -7.89
N ARG A 45 -7.32 -7.67 -8.62
CA ARG A 45 -7.87 -8.88 -9.24
C ARG A 45 -6.97 -9.29 -10.41
N PRO A 46 -6.82 -10.59 -10.71
CA PRO A 46 -6.02 -11.05 -11.84
C PRO A 46 -6.37 -10.37 -13.17
N VAL A 47 -7.64 -10.06 -13.39
CA VAL A 47 -8.15 -9.37 -14.59
C VAL A 47 -7.64 -7.92 -14.72
N ASP A 48 -7.18 -7.30 -13.64
CA ASP A 48 -6.69 -5.92 -13.66
C ASP A 48 -5.21 -5.84 -14.11
N TYR A 49 -4.42 -6.93 -14.02
CA TYR A 49 -3.00 -6.96 -14.39
C TYR A 49 -2.73 -6.57 -15.85
N PRO A 50 -3.41 -7.17 -16.86
CA PRO A 50 -3.19 -6.79 -18.25
C PRO A 50 -3.41 -5.29 -18.50
N ARG A 51 -4.43 -4.72 -17.85
CA ARG A 51 -4.74 -3.29 -17.96
C ARG A 51 -3.65 -2.40 -17.36
N VAL A 52 -3.13 -2.78 -16.18
CA VAL A 52 -2.04 -2.04 -15.52
C VAL A 52 -0.75 -2.13 -16.35
N ILE A 53 -0.43 -3.31 -16.91
CA ILE A 53 0.73 -3.51 -17.78
C ILE A 53 0.62 -2.61 -19.02
N GLU A 54 -0.56 -2.55 -19.63
CA GLU A 54 -0.79 -1.71 -20.82
C GLU A 54 -0.62 -0.22 -20.51
N LEU A 55 -1.11 0.23 -19.36
CA LEU A 55 -0.90 1.61 -18.90
C LEU A 55 0.59 1.93 -18.70
N ALA A 56 1.37 0.98 -18.17
CA ALA A 56 2.81 1.15 -18.01
C ALA A 56 3.53 1.18 -19.37
N ARG A 57 3.19 0.27 -20.29
CA ARG A 57 3.73 0.24 -21.68
C ARG A 57 3.45 1.51 -22.45
N ALA A 58 2.26 2.06 -22.28
CA ALA A 58 1.85 3.31 -22.91
C ALA A 58 2.45 4.57 -22.24
N GLY A 59 3.31 4.41 -21.22
CA GLY A 59 3.91 5.52 -20.48
C GLY A 59 2.92 6.36 -19.68
N ARG A 60 1.70 5.84 -19.45
CA ARG A 60 0.65 6.55 -18.71
C ARG A 60 0.82 6.42 -17.19
N ILE A 61 1.58 5.44 -16.73
CA ILE A 61 2.03 5.29 -15.35
C ILE A 61 3.54 5.04 -15.34
N GLU A 62 4.25 5.76 -14.50
CA GLU A 62 5.69 5.62 -14.30
C GLU A 62 5.94 4.59 -13.21
N VAL A 63 6.54 3.46 -13.56
CA VAL A 63 6.82 2.37 -12.61
C VAL A 63 8.32 2.17 -12.36
N ALA A 64 9.17 2.53 -13.31
CA ALA A 64 10.61 2.30 -13.21
C ALA A 64 11.25 3.10 -12.06
N SER A 65 10.83 4.33 -11.87
CA SER A 65 11.28 5.22 -10.80
C SER A 65 10.90 4.75 -9.39
N LEU A 66 9.92 3.84 -9.28
CA LEU A 66 9.55 3.24 -8.00
C LEU A 66 10.62 2.26 -7.49
N VAL A 67 11.46 1.70 -8.38
CA VAL A 67 12.58 0.83 -7.99
C VAL A 67 13.72 1.71 -7.49
N THR A 68 13.82 1.84 -6.17
CA THR A 68 14.79 2.74 -5.52
C THR A 68 16.09 2.06 -5.11
N ALA A 69 16.12 0.73 -5.07
CA ALA A 69 17.32 -0.04 -4.76
C ALA A 69 17.30 -1.40 -5.46
N ARG A 70 18.48 -1.88 -5.85
CA ARG A 70 18.71 -3.21 -6.42
C ARG A 70 19.78 -3.92 -5.63
N TYR A 71 19.58 -5.19 -5.37
CA TYR A 71 20.47 -6.05 -4.60
C TYR A 71 20.72 -7.35 -5.37
N SER A 72 21.89 -7.94 -5.22
CA SER A 72 22.13 -9.33 -5.57
C SER A 72 21.49 -10.25 -4.52
N LEU A 73 21.42 -11.54 -4.80
CA LEU A 73 20.93 -12.53 -3.82
C LEU A 73 21.82 -12.56 -2.55
N ASP A 74 23.12 -12.39 -2.71
CA ASP A 74 24.06 -12.36 -1.58
C ASP A 74 23.86 -11.14 -0.67
N GLU A 75 23.30 -10.06 -1.20
CA GLU A 75 23.00 -8.81 -0.49
C GLU A 75 21.58 -8.77 0.09
N ILE A 76 20.84 -9.88 0.07
CA ILE A 76 19.41 -9.89 0.48
C ILE A 76 19.18 -9.35 1.90
N ASN A 77 20.13 -9.62 2.82
CA ASN A 77 20.01 -9.12 4.18
C ASN A 77 20.11 -7.59 4.25
N ALA A 78 20.97 -6.97 3.45
CA ALA A 78 21.06 -5.51 3.33
C ALA A 78 19.76 -4.93 2.77
N GLY A 79 19.14 -5.61 1.80
CA GLY A 79 17.82 -5.26 1.26
C GLY A 79 16.73 -5.32 2.33
N LEU A 80 16.70 -6.38 3.14
CA LEU A 80 15.76 -6.53 4.24
C LEU A 80 15.95 -5.46 5.33
N ASP A 81 17.19 -5.10 5.64
CA ASP A 81 17.49 -4.05 6.60
C ASP A 81 17.06 -2.66 6.10
N THR A 82 17.21 -2.41 4.80
CA THR A 82 16.68 -1.20 4.15
C THR A 82 15.15 -1.13 4.27
N LEU A 83 14.47 -2.25 4.06
CA LEU A 83 13.01 -2.36 4.20
C LEU A 83 12.57 -2.13 5.65
N ARG A 84 13.23 -2.78 6.64
CA ARG A 84 12.94 -2.59 8.07
C ARG A 84 13.14 -1.14 8.52
N ALA A 85 14.12 -0.47 7.95
CA ALA A 85 14.39 0.94 8.24
C ALA A 85 13.40 1.91 7.52
N GLY A 86 12.44 1.40 6.74
CA GLY A 86 11.47 2.21 6.00
C GLY A 86 12.11 3.10 4.93
N ARG A 87 13.28 2.73 4.42
CA ARG A 87 14.01 3.49 3.40
C ARG A 87 13.66 3.01 2.00
N GLY A 88 13.51 3.96 1.08
CA GLY A 88 13.16 3.69 -0.31
C GLY A 88 11.68 3.33 -0.50
N ILE A 89 11.30 3.09 -1.75
CA ILE A 89 9.92 2.74 -2.15
C ILE A 89 9.84 1.24 -2.50
N ARG A 90 10.71 0.79 -3.42
CA ARG A 90 10.74 -0.60 -3.86
C ARG A 90 12.18 -1.10 -3.95
N SER A 91 12.50 -2.08 -3.15
CA SER A 91 13.75 -2.85 -3.26
C SER A 91 13.52 -4.08 -4.13
N VAL A 92 14.44 -4.38 -5.04
CA VAL A 92 14.38 -5.53 -5.95
C VAL A 92 15.64 -6.36 -5.81
N VAL A 93 15.49 -7.67 -5.68
CA VAL A 93 16.62 -8.61 -5.81
C VAL A 93 16.73 -9.02 -7.27
N VAL A 94 17.91 -8.81 -7.86
CA VAL A 94 18.22 -9.20 -9.24
C VAL A 94 18.88 -10.56 -9.19
N MET A 95 18.26 -11.53 -9.81
CA MET A 95 18.83 -12.87 -9.99
C MET A 95 19.78 -12.83 -11.19
N ALA A 96 20.99 -13.34 -10.99
CA ALA A 96 21.99 -13.44 -12.05
C ALA A 96 21.61 -14.53 -13.07
#